data_9bc655f855314ab8cda55b33f8001471
#
_entry.id   9bc655f855314ab8cda55b33f8001471
#
_cell.length_a   1.000
_cell.length_b   1.000
_cell.length_c   1.000
_cell.angle_alpha   90.00
_cell.angle_beta   90.00
_cell.angle_gamma   90.00
#
_symmetry.space_group_name_H-M   'P 1'
#
loop_
_entity.id
_entity.type
_entity.pdbx_description
1 polymer ?
#
loop_
_entity_poly.entity_id
_entity_poly.type
_entity_poly.pdbx_seq_one_letter_code
_entity_poly.pdbx_strand_id
1 'polypeptide(L)'
;MRKNLLLLAIATVLACVTAATGLAAGSTQVTHFSFTTPRHQLCGIWGTAVVHGTSVFRDTGNGTYFMSGTFFGVFTADNGRSTTLTGAGPQKQTSPAVIDEQAGTVTITTTYGGLFEKFSITRGPTLSIDAGSFTLVDVFKYTGDPNNPPGDSISETVSRLDGPHPDLLTGGCEVLVPYLQGP
;
A
#
# COMPACT_ATOMS: atom_id res chain seq x y z
N MET A 1 9.42 -9.52 13.11
CA MET A 1 8.74 -10.17 11.98
C MET A 1 7.23 -9.90 11.94
N ARG A 2 6.73 -8.67 12.23
CA ARG A 2 5.28 -8.35 12.28
C ARG A 2 4.89 -7.10 11.48
N LYS A 3 5.84 -6.50 10.74
CA LYS A 3 5.63 -5.21 10.03
C LYS A 3 5.08 -5.33 8.61
N ASN A 4 4.96 -6.53 8.06
CA ASN A 4 4.78 -6.73 6.63
C ASN A 4 3.32 -6.87 6.15
N LEU A 5 2.33 -6.84 7.05
CA LEU A 5 0.95 -7.16 6.62
C LEU A 5 0.16 -5.96 6.09
N LEU A 6 0.45 -4.76 6.59
CA LEU A 6 -0.24 -3.56 6.10
C LEU A 6 0.31 -3.12 4.74
N LEU A 7 1.64 -3.18 4.60
CA LEU A 7 2.33 -2.96 3.32
C LEU A 7 1.98 -4.05 2.29
N LEU A 8 1.66 -5.27 2.72
CA LEU A 8 1.20 -6.33 1.84
C LEU A 8 -0.16 -6.01 1.19
N ALA A 9 -1.08 -5.35 1.88
CA ALA A 9 -2.36 -4.94 1.29
C ALA A 9 -2.16 -3.85 0.22
N ILE A 10 -1.27 -2.90 0.46
CA ILE A 10 -0.90 -1.87 -0.52
C ILE A 10 -0.07 -2.49 -1.65
N ALA A 11 0.86 -3.38 -1.33
CA ALA A 11 1.69 -4.09 -2.32
C ALA A 11 0.86 -5.08 -3.18
N THR A 12 -0.21 -5.68 -2.64
CA THR A 12 -1.07 -6.59 -3.44
C THR A 12 -1.90 -5.83 -4.46
N VAL A 13 -2.30 -4.59 -4.15
CA VAL A 13 -2.91 -3.69 -5.14
C VAL A 13 -1.88 -3.28 -6.20
N LEU A 14 -0.60 -3.08 -5.82
CA LEU A 14 0.49 -2.82 -6.76
C LEU A 14 0.78 -4.01 -7.68
N ALA A 15 0.76 -5.24 -7.18
CA ALA A 15 1.04 -6.45 -7.97
C ALA A 15 0.00 -6.71 -9.08
N CYS A 16 -1.24 -6.26 -8.90
CA CYS A 16 -2.25 -6.32 -9.96
C CYS A 16 -2.02 -5.32 -11.09
N VAL A 17 -1.20 -4.28 -10.87
CA VAL A 17 -0.92 -3.24 -11.88
C VAL A 17 0.30 -3.60 -12.75
N THR A 18 1.21 -4.47 -12.28
CA THR A 18 2.42 -4.85 -13.02
C THR A 18 2.16 -5.76 -14.23
N ALA A 19 0.95 -6.25 -14.44
CA ALA A 19 0.57 -7.00 -15.65
C ALA A 19 0.30 -6.09 -16.88
N ALA A 20 0.49 -4.79 -16.78
CA ALA A 20 0.34 -3.86 -17.90
C ALA A 20 1.59 -3.81 -18.79
N THR A 21 1.99 -4.97 -19.34
CA THR A 21 2.98 -5.03 -20.41
C THR A 21 2.40 -4.38 -21.67
N GLY A 22 2.97 -3.25 -22.06
CA GLY A 22 2.68 -2.63 -23.36
C GLY A 22 1.80 -1.39 -23.36
N LEU A 23 1.64 -0.69 -22.25
CA LEU A 23 1.00 0.63 -22.27
C LEU A 23 1.90 1.63 -23.02
N ALA A 24 1.31 2.34 -23.99
CA ALA A 24 2.02 3.44 -24.67
C ALA A 24 2.37 4.53 -23.65
N ALA A 25 3.55 5.14 -23.79
CA ALA A 25 3.97 6.27 -22.97
C ALA A 25 2.88 7.34 -22.88
N GLY A 26 2.56 7.79 -21.67
CA GLY A 26 1.49 8.75 -21.41
C GLY A 26 0.07 8.15 -21.35
N SER A 27 -0.08 6.83 -21.45
CA SER A 27 -1.38 6.17 -21.28
C SER A 27 -1.88 6.27 -19.83
N THR A 28 -3.21 6.36 -19.70
CA THR A 28 -3.87 6.35 -18.40
C THR A 28 -4.78 5.12 -18.33
N GLN A 29 -4.61 4.36 -17.27
CA GLN A 29 -5.45 3.20 -16.98
C GLN A 29 -6.27 3.45 -15.72
N VAL A 30 -7.56 3.20 -15.78
CA VAL A 30 -8.46 3.21 -14.60
C VAL A 30 -8.87 1.78 -14.31
N THR A 31 -8.67 1.36 -13.06
CA THR A 31 -9.01 0.02 -12.60
C THR A 31 -9.95 0.11 -11.42
N HIS A 32 -11.09 -0.55 -11.51
CA HIS A 32 -11.98 -0.79 -10.39
C HIS A 32 -11.70 -2.20 -9.84
N PHE A 33 -11.59 -2.32 -8.54
CA PHE A 33 -11.33 -3.61 -7.91
C PHE A 33 -12.29 -3.87 -6.76
N SER A 34 -12.61 -5.14 -6.57
CA SER A 34 -13.36 -5.63 -5.41
C SER A 34 -12.92 -7.07 -5.15
N PHE A 35 -12.50 -7.35 -3.93
CA PHE A 35 -12.09 -8.69 -3.54
C PHE A 35 -12.35 -8.95 -2.06
N THR A 36 -12.42 -10.23 -1.72
CA THR A 36 -12.42 -10.71 -0.33
C THR A 36 -11.07 -11.34 -0.05
N THR A 37 -10.42 -10.92 1.03
CA THR A 37 -9.14 -11.52 1.43
C THR A 37 -9.37 -12.94 1.95
N PRO A 38 -8.41 -13.86 1.76
CA PRO A 38 -8.35 -15.05 2.58
C PRO A 38 -8.29 -14.68 4.07
N ARG A 39 -8.61 -15.63 4.95
CA ARG A 39 -8.43 -15.41 6.39
C ARG A 39 -7.00 -15.03 6.72
N HIS A 40 -6.80 -13.88 7.34
CA HIS A 40 -5.48 -13.31 7.66
C HIS A 40 -5.53 -12.59 9.00
N GLN A 41 -4.39 -12.06 9.44
CA GLN A 41 -4.30 -11.28 10.66
C GLN A 41 -4.20 -9.78 10.36
N LEU A 42 -5.06 -8.98 11.01
CA LEU A 42 -4.91 -7.55 11.17
C LEU A 42 -4.51 -7.28 12.62
N CYS A 43 -3.32 -6.72 12.86
CA CYS A 43 -2.80 -6.50 14.21
C CYS A 43 -2.76 -7.75 15.11
N GLY A 44 -2.59 -8.93 14.52
CA GLY A 44 -2.63 -10.20 15.26
C GLY A 44 -4.03 -10.77 15.51
N ILE A 45 -5.08 -10.05 15.10
CA ILE A 45 -6.47 -10.50 15.17
C ILE A 45 -6.82 -11.23 13.86
N TRP A 46 -7.26 -12.46 13.95
CA TRP A 46 -7.70 -13.23 12.80
C TRP A 46 -9.07 -12.78 12.29
N GLY A 47 -9.21 -12.72 10.96
CA GLY A 47 -10.44 -12.31 10.30
C GLY A 47 -10.34 -12.32 8.79
N THR A 48 -11.31 -11.73 8.13
CA THR A 48 -11.40 -11.53 6.68
C THR A 48 -11.72 -10.08 6.37
N ALA A 49 -11.30 -9.60 5.21
CA ALA A 49 -11.69 -8.28 4.74
C ALA A 49 -12.37 -8.34 3.37
N VAL A 50 -13.37 -7.50 3.17
CA VAL A 50 -13.92 -7.17 1.87
C VAL A 50 -13.43 -5.79 1.51
N VAL A 51 -12.76 -5.65 0.37
CA VAL A 51 -12.14 -4.39 -0.06
C VAL A 51 -12.60 -4.07 -1.47
N HIS A 52 -12.91 -2.82 -1.73
CA HIS A 52 -13.21 -2.30 -3.06
C HIS A 52 -12.61 -0.90 -3.23
N GLY A 53 -12.35 -0.54 -4.46
CA GLY A 53 -11.74 0.76 -4.75
C GLY A 53 -11.56 1.02 -6.23
N THR A 54 -10.90 2.14 -6.49
CA THR A 54 -10.52 2.56 -7.83
C THR A 54 -9.08 3.05 -7.79
N SER A 55 -8.29 2.63 -8.76
CA SER A 55 -6.96 3.17 -9.00
C SER A 55 -6.86 3.76 -10.40
N VAL A 56 -6.10 4.83 -10.51
CA VAL A 56 -5.72 5.47 -11.78
C VAL A 56 -4.22 5.38 -11.88
N PHE A 57 -3.74 4.69 -12.88
CA PHE A 57 -2.31 4.58 -13.19
C PHE A 57 -2.00 5.37 -14.44
N ARG A 58 -0.87 6.07 -14.44
CA ARG A 58 -0.36 6.81 -15.59
C ARG A 58 1.15 6.59 -15.71
N ASP A 59 1.57 6.06 -16.84
CA ASP A 59 2.97 6.09 -17.26
C ASP A 59 3.30 7.52 -17.73
N THR A 60 4.36 8.10 -17.18
CA THR A 60 4.79 9.46 -17.54
C THR A 60 5.72 9.49 -18.74
N GLY A 61 6.11 8.33 -19.29
CA GLY A 61 6.93 8.19 -20.48
C GLY A 61 8.44 8.43 -20.28
N ASN A 62 8.87 8.69 -19.06
CA ASN A 62 10.28 8.93 -18.71
C ASN A 62 10.84 7.90 -17.71
N GLY A 63 10.24 6.71 -17.68
CA GLY A 63 10.62 5.64 -16.73
C GLY A 63 10.11 5.87 -15.31
N THR A 64 9.15 6.77 -15.14
CA THR A 64 8.44 6.96 -13.87
C THR A 64 6.94 6.77 -14.06
N TYR A 65 6.21 6.64 -12.96
CA TYR A 65 4.76 6.55 -12.98
C TYR A 65 4.12 7.49 -11.95
N PHE A 66 2.86 7.77 -12.19
CA PHE A 66 1.94 8.38 -11.24
C PHE A 66 0.76 7.43 -11.04
N MET A 67 0.39 7.18 -9.80
CA MET A 67 -0.82 6.46 -9.46
C MET A 67 -1.60 7.27 -8.43
N SER A 68 -2.92 7.22 -8.50
CA SER A 68 -3.78 7.69 -7.43
C SER A 68 -4.93 6.72 -7.24
N GLY A 69 -5.47 6.65 -6.05
CA GLY A 69 -6.55 5.71 -5.80
C GLY A 69 -7.33 6.04 -4.55
N THR A 70 -8.45 5.35 -4.45
CA THR A 70 -9.30 5.32 -3.26
C THR A 70 -9.64 3.88 -2.98
N PHE A 71 -9.69 3.51 -1.71
CA PHE A 71 -10.23 2.23 -1.32
C PHE A 71 -11.09 2.34 -0.07
N PHE A 72 -12.04 1.43 0.03
CA PHE A 72 -12.86 1.20 1.20
C PHE A 72 -12.86 -0.31 1.49
N GLY A 73 -12.71 -0.66 2.75
CA GLY A 73 -12.78 -2.04 3.20
C GLY A 73 -13.53 -2.20 4.51
N VAL A 74 -13.97 -3.42 4.76
CA VAL A 74 -14.50 -3.84 6.05
C VAL A 74 -13.74 -5.09 6.45
N PHE A 75 -12.97 -4.99 7.53
CA PHE A 75 -12.37 -6.15 8.19
C PHE A 75 -13.34 -6.67 9.25
N THR A 76 -13.59 -7.97 9.23
CA THR A 76 -14.41 -8.66 10.23
C THR A 76 -13.56 -9.70 10.93
N ALA A 77 -13.35 -9.52 12.22
CA ALA A 77 -12.66 -10.47 13.09
C ALA A 77 -13.49 -11.75 13.28
N ASP A 78 -12.84 -12.86 13.60
CA ASP A 78 -13.52 -14.15 13.84
C ASP A 78 -14.58 -14.11 14.95
N ASN A 79 -14.49 -13.15 15.88
CA ASN A 79 -15.49 -12.93 16.93
C ASN A 79 -16.69 -12.07 16.46
N GLY A 80 -16.74 -11.71 15.16
CA GLY A 80 -17.83 -10.94 14.56
C GLY A 80 -17.71 -9.41 14.70
N ARG A 81 -16.70 -8.89 15.41
CA ARG A 81 -16.46 -7.45 15.46
C ARG A 81 -15.85 -6.96 14.15
N SER A 82 -16.20 -5.76 13.73
CA SER A 82 -15.73 -5.24 12.45
C SER A 82 -15.24 -3.79 12.54
N THR A 83 -14.25 -3.48 11.72
CA THR A 83 -13.77 -2.11 11.50
C THR A 83 -13.82 -1.78 10.02
N THR A 84 -14.09 -0.52 9.69
CA THR A 84 -13.96 -0.01 8.34
C THR A 84 -12.57 0.56 8.14
N LEU A 85 -12.05 0.38 6.94
CA LEU A 85 -10.75 0.83 6.49
C LEU A 85 -10.94 1.67 5.23
N THR A 86 -10.43 2.88 5.21
CA THR A 86 -10.45 3.74 4.02
C THR A 86 -9.10 4.36 3.78
N GLY A 87 -8.77 4.54 2.51
CA GLY A 87 -7.59 5.28 2.10
C GLY A 87 -7.80 5.98 0.77
N ALA A 88 -7.07 7.05 0.54
CA ALA A 88 -7.10 7.83 -0.70
C ALA A 88 -5.82 8.64 -0.85
N GLY A 89 -5.24 8.63 -2.03
CA GLY A 89 -4.11 9.50 -2.26
C GLY A 89 -3.30 9.18 -3.51
N PRO A 90 -2.42 10.10 -3.86
CA PRO A 90 -1.44 9.91 -4.92
C PRO A 90 -0.21 9.13 -4.45
N GLN A 91 0.37 8.42 -5.39
CA GLN A 91 1.68 7.80 -5.33
C GLN A 91 2.44 8.21 -6.59
N LYS A 92 3.66 8.66 -6.43
CA LYS A 92 4.51 9.11 -7.53
C LYS A 92 5.90 8.55 -7.39
N GLN A 93 6.39 7.85 -8.40
CA GLN A 93 7.79 7.55 -8.54
C GLN A 93 8.54 8.84 -8.90
N THR A 94 9.50 9.25 -8.07
CA THR A 94 10.15 10.57 -8.15
C THR A 94 11.29 10.64 -9.14
N SER A 95 11.88 9.49 -9.48
CA SER A 95 12.95 9.32 -10.46
C SER A 95 12.82 7.97 -11.15
N PRO A 96 13.40 7.78 -12.34
CA PRO A 96 13.57 6.44 -12.90
C PRO A 96 14.23 5.49 -11.90
N ALA A 97 13.92 4.20 -12.02
CA ALA A 97 14.58 3.18 -11.22
C ALA A 97 16.10 3.21 -11.45
N VAL A 98 16.86 3.10 -10.38
CA VAL A 98 18.33 3.05 -10.44
C VAL A 98 18.76 1.58 -10.37
N ILE A 99 19.38 1.09 -11.45
CA ILE A 99 19.88 -0.27 -11.54
C ILE A 99 21.38 -0.26 -11.21
N ASP A 100 21.79 -1.08 -10.27
CA ASP A 100 23.17 -1.41 -9.96
C ASP A 100 23.42 -2.88 -10.32
N GLU A 101 23.95 -3.10 -11.51
CA GLU A 101 24.23 -4.44 -12.02
C GLU A 101 25.34 -5.13 -11.22
N GLN A 102 26.30 -4.39 -10.67
CA GLN A 102 27.39 -4.93 -9.88
C GLN A 102 26.88 -5.43 -8.53
N ALA A 103 26.00 -4.67 -7.88
CA ALA A 103 25.35 -5.08 -6.64
C ALA A 103 24.18 -6.04 -6.86
N GLY A 104 23.70 -6.19 -8.10
CA GLY A 104 22.52 -6.97 -8.44
C GLY A 104 21.24 -6.41 -7.83
N THR A 105 21.10 -5.08 -7.79
CA THR A 105 19.97 -4.40 -7.16
C THR A 105 19.29 -3.40 -8.07
N VAL A 106 18.02 -3.13 -7.78
CA VAL A 106 17.26 -2.00 -8.35
C VAL A 106 16.64 -1.19 -7.23
N THR A 107 16.86 0.12 -7.26
CA THR A 107 16.33 1.06 -6.27
C THR A 107 15.20 1.88 -6.89
N ILE A 108 14.06 1.91 -6.22
CA ILE A 108 12.88 2.69 -6.60
C ILE A 108 12.57 3.69 -5.49
N THR A 109 12.41 4.95 -5.85
CA THR A 109 12.03 6.00 -4.88
C THR A 109 10.63 6.49 -5.21
N THR A 110 9.73 6.34 -4.25
CA THR A 110 8.31 6.67 -4.40
C THR A 110 7.86 7.61 -3.30
N THR A 111 7.17 8.68 -3.67
CA THR A 111 6.48 9.56 -2.73
C THR A 111 5.00 9.23 -2.71
N TYR A 112 4.48 9.07 -1.51
CA TYR A 112 3.07 8.84 -1.21
C TYR A 112 2.49 10.10 -0.57
N GLY A 113 1.19 10.35 -0.78
CA GLY A 113 0.49 11.48 -0.17
C GLY A 113 -0.98 11.19 0.07
N GLY A 114 -1.62 12.01 0.92
CA GLY A 114 -3.05 11.93 1.18
C GLY A 114 -3.43 11.19 2.46
N LEU A 115 -4.55 10.50 2.43
CA LEU A 115 -5.05 9.65 3.51
C LEU A 115 -4.57 8.23 3.27
N PHE A 116 -3.52 7.80 3.98
CA PHE A 116 -2.99 6.44 3.82
C PHE A 116 -3.94 5.43 4.39
N GLU A 117 -4.44 5.71 5.59
CA GLU A 117 -5.29 4.79 6.30
C GLU A 117 -6.17 5.53 7.31
N LYS A 118 -7.44 5.14 7.36
CA LYS A 118 -8.38 5.56 8.37
C LYS A 118 -9.16 4.35 8.83
N PHE A 119 -9.02 4.00 10.10
CA PHE A 119 -9.85 3.01 10.75
C PHE A 119 -11.02 3.66 11.46
N SER A 120 -12.20 3.07 11.34
CA SER A 120 -13.40 3.53 12.03
C SER A 120 -14.24 2.35 12.51
N ILE A 121 -14.95 2.52 13.61
CA ILE A 121 -16.02 1.60 13.98
C ILE A 121 -17.09 1.65 12.88
N THR A 122 -17.60 0.52 12.47
CA THR A 122 -18.68 0.46 11.49
C THR A 122 -19.87 1.29 11.97
N ARG A 123 -20.19 2.37 11.24
CA ARG A 123 -21.20 3.38 11.63
C ARG A 123 -20.91 4.11 12.95
N GLY A 124 -19.64 4.19 13.35
CA GLY A 124 -19.20 4.78 14.60
C GLY A 124 -18.02 5.75 14.42
N PRO A 125 -17.38 6.11 15.52
CA PRO A 125 -16.27 7.06 15.51
C PRO A 125 -15.04 6.51 14.77
N THR A 126 -14.20 7.44 14.36
CA THR A 126 -12.84 7.13 13.86
C THR A 126 -11.96 6.68 15.01
N LEU A 127 -11.25 5.60 14.81
CA LEU A 127 -10.29 5.04 15.76
C LEU A 127 -8.88 5.57 15.53
N SER A 128 -8.48 5.63 14.25
CA SER A 128 -7.15 6.07 13.85
C SER A 128 -7.19 6.72 12.47
N ILE A 129 -6.30 7.68 12.24
CA ILE A 129 -6.07 8.32 10.94
C ILE A 129 -4.57 8.45 10.75
N ASP A 130 -4.10 7.99 9.58
CA ASP A 130 -2.76 8.21 9.07
C ASP A 130 -2.85 8.99 7.76
N ALA A 131 -2.31 10.21 7.75
CA ALA A 131 -2.42 11.11 6.60
C ALA A 131 -1.19 12.03 6.52
N GLY A 132 -0.89 12.50 5.31
CA GLY A 132 0.23 13.39 5.06
C GLY A 132 1.02 13.00 3.83
N SER A 133 2.35 12.96 3.91
CA SER A 133 3.20 12.43 2.86
C SER A 133 4.43 11.73 3.42
N PHE A 134 4.89 10.70 2.72
CA PHE A 134 6.19 10.09 2.99
C PHE A 134 6.89 9.70 1.70
N THR A 135 8.21 9.59 1.76
CA THR A 135 9.01 9.07 0.66
C THR A 135 9.64 7.75 1.07
N LEU A 136 9.38 6.73 0.27
CA LEU A 136 9.89 5.40 0.43
C LEU A 136 11.02 5.15 -0.56
N VAL A 137 12.10 4.56 -0.09
CA VAL A 137 13.19 4.05 -0.91
C VAL A 137 13.20 2.53 -0.77
N ASP A 138 12.81 1.86 -1.83
CA ASP A 138 12.78 0.40 -1.92
C ASP A 138 13.97 -0.10 -2.69
N VAL A 139 14.66 -1.10 -2.16
CA VAL A 139 15.73 -1.82 -2.84
C VAL A 139 15.26 -3.25 -3.07
N PHE A 140 15.26 -3.65 -4.33
CA PHE A 140 14.88 -4.99 -4.76
C PHE A 140 16.07 -5.70 -5.41
N LYS A 141 15.97 -7.02 -5.47
CA LYS A 141 16.89 -7.83 -6.26
C LYS A 141 16.66 -7.55 -7.75
N TYR A 142 17.74 -7.25 -8.48
CA TYR A 142 17.67 -7.08 -9.93
C TYR A 142 17.60 -8.45 -10.62
N THR A 143 16.65 -8.64 -11.50
CA THR A 143 16.41 -9.91 -12.19
C THR A 143 17.21 -10.04 -13.50
N GLY A 144 17.92 -8.96 -13.91
CA GLY A 144 18.65 -8.90 -15.18
C GLY A 144 17.82 -8.43 -16.36
N ASP A 145 16.51 -8.25 -16.19
CA ASP A 145 15.61 -7.73 -17.23
C ASP A 145 15.02 -6.38 -16.78
N PRO A 146 15.37 -5.25 -17.44
CA PRO A 146 14.86 -3.94 -17.08
C PRO A 146 13.35 -3.77 -17.33
N ASN A 147 12.73 -4.67 -18.11
CA ASN A 147 11.30 -4.66 -18.38
C ASN A 147 10.52 -5.60 -17.46
N ASN A 148 11.20 -6.34 -16.61
CA ASN A 148 10.56 -7.27 -15.68
C ASN A 148 10.38 -6.62 -14.31
N PRO A 149 9.30 -6.93 -13.59
CA PRO A 149 9.15 -6.48 -12.21
C PRO A 149 10.40 -6.79 -11.39
N PRO A 150 10.76 -5.91 -10.44
CA PRO A 150 11.87 -6.20 -9.55
C PRO A 150 11.62 -7.50 -8.79
N GLY A 151 12.69 -8.22 -8.48
CA GLY A 151 12.65 -9.44 -7.69
C GLY A 151 12.26 -9.19 -6.22
N ASP A 152 12.73 -10.06 -5.33
CA ASP A 152 12.44 -9.96 -3.90
C ASP A 152 12.92 -8.62 -3.31
N SER A 153 12.14 -8.06 -2.40
CA SER A 153 12.53 -6.86 -1.63
C SER A 153 13.69 -7.19 -0.69
N ILE A 154 14.75 -6.40 -0.77
CA ILE A 154 15.95 -6.49 0.06
C ILE A 154 15.82 -5.56 1.26
N SER A 155 15.41 -4.31 1.02
CA SER A 155 15.23 -3.31 2.07
C SER A 155 14.19 -2.26 1.67
N GLU A 156 13.61 -1.67 2.69
CA GLU A 156 12.64 -0.60 2.60
C GLU A 156 12.99 0.47 3.63
N THR A 157 13.08 1.71 3.21
CA THR A 157 13.46 2.84 4.08
C THR A 157 12.55 4.03 3.84
N VAL A 158 11.92 4.52 4.91
CA VAL A 158 11.22 5.82 4.89
C VAL A 158 12.26 6.91 5.01
N SER A 159 12.48 7.68 3.95
CA SER A 159 13.50 8.73 3.89
C SER A 159 12.96 10.11 4.26
N ARG A 160 11.65 10.30 4.18
CA ARG A 160 10.96 11.53 4.54
C ARG A 160 9.57 11.21 5.06
N LEU A 161 9.14 11.94 6.08
CA LEU A 161 7.84 11.78 6.71
C LEU A 161 7.30 13.16 7.10
N ASP A 162 6.19 13.60 6.51
CA ASP A 162 5.55 14.87 6.74
C ASP A 162 4.06 14.69 7.03
N GLY A 163 3.56 15.27 8.10
CA GLY A 163 2.15 15.22 8.48
C GLY A 163 1.87 14.32 9.69
N PRO A 164 0.61 14.17 10.06
CA PRO A 164 0.20 13.33 11.19
C PRO A 164 0.25 11.84 10.77
N HIS A 165 1.31 11.17 11.14
CA HIS A 165 1.52 9.74 10.91
C HIS A 165 1.68 8.99 12.24
N PRO A 166 0.71 9.07 13.17
CA PRO A 166 0.84 8.40 14.45
C PRO A 166 0.97 6.89 14.29
N ASP A 167 0.40 6.36 13.23
CA ASP A 167 0.18 4.93 13.03
C ASP A 167 1.03 4.32 11.92
N LEU A 168 1.78 5.10 11.13
CA LEU A 168 2.58 4.60 10.00
C LEU A 168 3.53 3.46 10.43
N LEU A 169 4.04 3.51 11.67
CA LEU A 169 4.95 2.50 12.20
C LEU A 169 4.23 1.39 12.97
N THR A 170 3.06 1.65 13.50
CA THR A 170 2.29 0.73 14.36
C THR A 170 1.05 0.17 13.66
N GLY A 171 0.59 0.84 12.58
CA GLY A 171 -0.59 0.44 11.81
C GLY A 171 -1.89 0.56 12.61
N GLY A 172 -1.97 1.49 13.57
CA GLY A 172 -3.15 1.68 14.41
C GLY A 172 -3.46 0.53 15.35
N CYS A 173 -2.55 -0.43 15.49
CA CYS A 173 -2.80 -1.67 16.25
C CYS A 173 -3.13 -1.43 17.72
N GLU A 174 -2.56 -0.40 18.32
CA GLU A 174 -2.81 -0.05 19.72
C GLU A 174 -4.26 0.37 20.01
N VAL A 175 -4.96 0.91 19.03
CA VAL A 175 -6.38 1.27 19.15
C VAL A 175 -7.30 0.19 18.58
N LEU A 176 -6.86 -0.53 17.53
CA LEU A 176 -7.64 -1.58 16.89
C LEU A 176 -7.75 -2.85 17.74
N VAL A 177 -6.64 -3.28 18.36
CA VAL A 177 -6.62 -4.53 19.14
C VAL A 177 -7.63 -4.50 20.29
N PRO A 178 -7.65 -3.49 21.18
CA PRO A 178 -8.65 -3.43 22.24
C PRO A 178 -10.08 -3.41 21.70
N TYR A 179 -10.31 -2.69 20.60
CA TYR A 179 -11.63 -2.63 19.98
C TYR A 179 -12.06 -3.99 19.39
N LEU A 180 -11.20 -4.64 18.62
CA LEU A 180 -11.53 -5.89 17.93
C LEU A 180 -11.58 -7.11 18.85
N GLN A 181 -10.78 -7.13 19.94
CA GLN A 181 -10.84 -8.21 20.93
C GLN A 181 -12.08 -8.11 21.82
N GLY A 182 -12.51 -6.89 22.11
CA GLY A 182 -13.60 -6.65 23.05
C GLY A 182 -13.17 -6.67 24.51
N PRO A 183 -14.09 -6.35 25.41
CA PRO A 183 -13.85 -6.49 26.84
C PRO A 183 -13.71 -7.95 27.24
#